data_d67a2d21b90deefee078586fce9c3fa1
#
_entry.id   d67a2d21b90deefee078586fce9c3fa1
#
_cell.length_a   1.000
_cell.length_b   1.000
_cell.length_c   1.000
_cell.angle_alpha   90.00
_cell.angle_beta   90.00
_cell.angle_gamma   90.00
#
_symmetry.space_group_name_H-M   'P 1'
#
loop_
_entity.id
_entity.type
_entity.pdbx_description
1 polymer ?
#
loop_
_entity_poly.entity_id
_entity_poly.type
_entity_poly.pdbx_seq_one_letter_code
_entity_poly.pdbx_strand_id
1 'polypeptide(L)'
;MTTVVKVGGSLEVDEAGPLIAELAGFDGPLLIVHGAHLQLDRLAAELGHPPRMVTSARGEVTRYTDRRTMDHFLMAYCGLVNKRLVEALRRRGADAVGLSAMDGGIATGRRRPDLRFVEAGRPRVLHDNHAGAIERLDPSLLRLLLDTGRLPVLCPPAISDRCEAINVDGDRLAAEVAIAVGAERLLILMNVPGLLRDPADPATLIPRLGREQIEAHLPLARGRARVKLLAARRALEGGVAAVVLGDGRGERPLRHALEGAGTWITDPERRPLASGGRDAEE
;
A
#
# COMPACT_ATOMS: atom_id res chain seq x y z
N MET A 1 17.93 -9.51 -3.05
CA MET A 1 17.35 -8.52 -2.12
C MET A 1 15.89 -8.28 -2.49
N THR A 2 14.97 -8.39 -1.51
CA THR A 2 13.52 -8.31 -1.77
C THR A 2 13.05 -6.86 -1.92
N THR A 3 12.22 -6.60 -2.93
CA THR A 3 11.52 -5.33 -3.12
C THR A 3 10.03 -5.52 -2.88
N VAL A 4 9.42 -4.61 -2.11
CA VAL A 4 7.96 -4.55 -1.96
C VAL A 4 7.44 -3.35 -2.73
N VAL A 5 6.47 -3.59 -3.61
CA VAL A 5 5.81 -2.53 -4.38
C VAL A 5 4.35 -2.42 -3.96
N LYS A 6 3.97 -1.28 -3.44
CA LYS A 6 2.58 -0.96 -3.15
C LYS A 6 1.96 -0.18 -4.31
N VAL A 7 0.98 -0.78 -4.96
CA VAL A 7 0.19 -0.15 -6.02
C VAL A 7 -1.03 0.53 -5.41
N GLY A 8 -1.12 1.86 -5.56
CA GLY A 8 -2.19 2.67 -4.99
C GLY A 8 -3.56 2.30 -5.56
N GLY A 9 -4.60 2.22 -4.73
CA GLY A 9 -5.96 1.92 -5.19
C GLY A 9 -6.62 3.06 -6.00
N SER A 10 -5.96 4.22 -6.11
CA SER A 10 -6.33 5.32 -7.02
C SER A 10 -5.64 5.25 -8.37
N LEU A 11 -4.69 4.33 -8.55
CA LEU A 11 -4.18 4.01 -9.87
C LEU A 11 -5.20 3.11 -10.57
N GLU A 12 -5.74 3.58 -11.69
CA GLU A 12 -6.42 2.70 -12.64
C GLU A 12 -5.32 1.92 -13.36
N VAL A 13 -5.00 0.75 -12.81
CA VAL A 13 -3.95 -0.08 -13.40
C VAL A 13 -4.50 -0.66 -14.69
N ASP A 14 -3.95 -0.19 -15.80
CA ASP A 14 -4.17 -0.82 -17.10
C ASP A 14 -3.51 -2.19 -17.08
N GLU A 15 -4.30 -3.24 -17.20
CA GLU A 15 -3.85 -4.64 -17.23
C GLU A 15 -2.89 -4.92 -18.39
N ALA A 16 -3.00 -4.17 -19.47
CA ALA A 16 -2.08 -4.19 -20.61
C ALA A 16 -0.90 -3.21 -20.45
N GLY A 17 -0.96 -2.33 -19.46
CA GLY A 17 -0.10 -1.17 -19.32
C GLY A 17 1.34 -1.46 -18.89
N PRO A 18 2.18 -0.40 -18.95
CA PRO A 18 3.62 -0.52 -18.72
C PRO A 18 3.96 -0.91 -17.28
N LEU A 19 3.19 -0.49 -16.27
CA LEU A 19 3.43 -0.88 -14.88
C LEU A 19 3.37 -2.40 -14.71
N ILE A 20 2.37 -3.06 -15.30
CA ILE A 20 2.24 -4.52 -15.23
C ILE A 20 3.38 -5.21 -15.98
N ALA A 21 3.81 -4.64 -17.12
CA ALA A 21 4.95 -5.17 -17.86
C ALA A 21 6.24 -5.11 -17.02
N GLU A 22 6.50 -4.00 -16.36
CA GLU A 22 7.68 -3.84 -15.49
C GLU A 22 7.62 -4.73 -14.24
N LEU A 23 6.44 -4.88 -13.62
CA LEU A 23 6.26 -5.76 -12.46
C LEU A 23 6.46 -7.22 -12.82
N ALA A 24 5.96 -7.65 -14.00
CA ALA A 24 6.13 -9.02 -14.47
C ALA A 24 7.58 -9.35 -14.89
N GLY A 25 8.29 -8.37 -15.45
CA GLY A 25 9.68 -8.50 -15.88
C GLY A 25 10.71 -8.05 -14.83
N PHE A 26 10.30 -7.87 -13.57
CA PHE A 26 11.21 -7.42 -12.53
C PHE A 26 12.27 -8.47 -12.20
N ASP A 27 13.54 -8.05 -12.21
CA ASP A 27 14.66 -8.94 -11.88
C ASP A 27 14.87 -9.00 -10.37
N GLY A 28 14.60 -10.15 -9.79
CA GLY A 28 14.75 -10.44 -8.37
C GLY A 28 13.45 -10.64 -7.60
N PRO A 29 13.55 -10.95 -6.28
CA PRO A 29 12.38 -11.19 -5.44
C PRO A 29 11.51 -9.94 -5.29
N LEU A 30 10.26 -10.04 -5.74
CA LEU A 30 9.26 -8.98 -5.72
C LEU A 30 7.99 -9.43 -5.01
N LEU A 31 7.41 -8.54 -4.20
CA LEU A 31 6.09 -8.70 -3.61
C LEU A 31 5.25 -7.46 -3.91
N ILE A 32 4.02 -7.67 -4.37
CA ILE A 32 3.09 -6.60 -4.68
C ILE A 32 2.04 -6.50 -3.58
N VAL A 33 1.79 -5.29 -3.06
CA VAL A 33 0.63 -4.98 -2.22
C VAL A 33 -0.26 -4.01 -2.99
N HIS A 34 -1.52 -4.33 -3.23
CA HIS A 34 -2.40 -3.44 -3.99
C HIS A 34 -3.58 -2.90 -3.18
N GLY A 35 -4.08 -1.74 -3.59
CA GLY A 35 -5.35 -1.19 -3.18
C GLY A 35 -6.41 -1.38 -4.27
N ALA A 36 -7.70 -1.13 -3.94
CA ALA A 36 -8.80 -1.24 -4.88
C ALA A 36 -9.98 -0.30 -4.54
N HIS A 37 -9.70 0.86 -3.92
CA HIS A 37 -10.80 1.68 -3.39
C HIS A 37 -11.69 2.28 -4.48
N LEU A 38 -11.17 2.55 -5.68
CA LEU A 38 -12.00 3.03 -6.80
C LEU A 38 -12.99 1.95 -7.26
N GLN A 39 -12.53 0.71 -7.39
CA GLN A 39 -13.37 -0.43 -7.76
C GLN A 39 -14.37 -0.77 -6.66
N LEU A 40 -13.96 -0.65 -5.39
CA LEU A 40 -14.87 -0.78 -4.25
C LEU A 40 -16.00 0.28 -4.31
N ASP A 41 -15.66 1.54 -4.58
CA ASP A 41 -16.65 2.62 -4.62
C ASP A 41 -17.64 2.44 -5.77
N ARG A 42 -17.15 2.03 -6.96
CA ARG A 42 -17.99 1.71 -8.13
C ARG A 42 -18.91 0.53 -7.83
N LEU A 43 -18.37 -0.59 -7.36
CA LEU A 43 -19.15 -1.79 -7.03
C LEU A 43 -20.19 -1.51 -5.95
N ALA A 44 -19.84 -0.80 -4.90
CA ALA A 44 -20.73 -0.45 -3.82
C ALA A 44 -21.91 0.43 -4.29
N ALA A 45 -21.63 1.38 -5.20
CA ALA A 45 -22.65 2.22 -5.82
C ALA A 45 -23.60 1.39 -6.70
N GLU A 46 -23.08 0.51 -7.55
CA GLU A 46 -23.84 -0.39 -8.41
C GLU A 46 -24.75 -1.35 -7.60
N LEU A 47 -24.26 -1.81 -6.44
CA LEU A 47 -25.03 -2.67 -5.52
C LEU A 47 -25.97 -1.88 -4.58
N GLY A 48 -26.15 -0.58 -4.80
CA GLY A 48 -27.07 0.25 -4.03
C GLY A 48 -26.67 0.47 -2.57
N HIS A 49 -25.37 0.38 -2.25
CA HIS A 49 -24.82 0.66 -0.92
C HIS A 49 -23.53 1.50 -1.04
N PRO A 50 -23.65 2.77 -1.45
CA PRO A 50 -22.50 3.64 -1.65
C PRO A 50 -21.72 3.87 -0.36
N PRO A 51 -20.42 4.13 -0.43
CA PRO A 51 -19.57 4.26 0.75
C PRO A 51 -19.99 5.46 1.61
N ARG A 52 -20.14 5.23 2.91
CA ARG A 52 -20.35 6.29 3.90
C ARG A 52 -19.00 6.78 4.41
N MET A 53 -18.64 8.02 4.05
CA MET A 53 -17.46 8.70 4.57
C MET A 53 -17.85 9.54 5.77
N VAL A 54 -17.02 9.49 6.82
CA VAL A 54 -17.25 10.25 8.07
C VAL A 54 -15.97 10.97 8.48
N THR A 55 -16.12 12.10 9.16
CA THR A 55 -14.99 12.90 9.64
C THR A 55 -14.82 12.74 11.14
N SER A 56 -13.64 12.32 11.57
CA SER A 56 -13.30 12.21 12.99
C SER A 56 -13.22 13.58 13.65
N ALA A 57 -13.22 13.63 15.00
CA ALA A 57 -13.02 14.87 15.74
C ALA A 57 -11.66 15.56 15.44
N ARG A 58 -10.70 14.84 14.87
CA ARG A 58 -9.39 15.36 14.44
C ARG A 58 -9.38 15.84 12.99
N GLY A 59 -10.54 15.83 12.30
CA GLY A 59 -10.65 16.23 10.89
C GLY A 59 -10.22 15.14 9.90
N GLU A 60 -9.94 13.92 10.35
CA GLU A 60 -9.57 12.81 9.49
C GLU A 60 -10.83 12.21 8.84
N VAL A 61 -10.82 12.10 7.52
CA VAL A 61 -11.91 11.47 6.76
C VAL A 61 -11.61 9.98 6.64
N THR A 62 -12.57 9.15 7.07
CA THR A 62 -12.45 7.69 7.02
C THR A 62 -13.74 7.07 6.52
N ARG A 63 -13.63 5.87 5.94
CA ARG A 63 -14.79 5.06 5.51
C ARG A 63 -15.38 4.33 6.71
N TYR A 64 -16.69 4.49 6.91
CA TYR A 64 -17.42 3.56 7.76
C TYR A 64 -17.54 2.22 7.00
N THR A 65 -17.04 1.17 7.60
CA THR A 65 -17.02 -0.17 7.01
C THR A 65 -17.92 -1.08 7.83
N ASP A 66 -19.23 -1.04 7.59
CA ASP A 66 -20.17 -1.99 8.16
C ASP A 66 -20.02 -3.38 7.51
N ARG A 67 -20.76 -4.37 7.96
CA ARG A 67 -20.67 -5.74 7.42
C ARG A 67 -20.90 -5.79 5.91
N ARG A 68 -21.90 -5.07 5.40
CA ARG A 68 -22.19 -5.03 3.96
C ARG A 68 -21.07 -4.36 3.16
N THR A 69 -20.53 -3.26 3.67
CA THR A 69 -19.36 -2.62 3.07
C THR A 69 -18.15 -3.56 3.10
N MET A 70 -17.98 -4.37 4.16
CA MET A 70 -16.89 -5.35 4.23
C MET A 70 -17.07 -6.47 3.19
N ASP A 71 -18.30 -6.92 2.91
CA ASP A 71 -18.57 -7.89 1.86
C ASP A 71 -18.22 -7.32 0.46
N HIS A 72 -18.60 -6.07 0.19
CA HIS A 72 -18.19 -5.39 -1.05
C HIS A 72 -16.67 -5.22 -1.13
N PHE A 73 -16.02 -4.98 0.02
CA PHE A 73 -14.57 -4.90 0.10
C PHE A 73 -13.92 -6.23 -0.31
N LEU A 74 -14.39 -7.35 0.21
CA LEU A 74 -13.93 -8.69 -0.18
C LEU A 74 -14.11 -8.94 -1.68
N MET A 75 -15.28 -8.61 -2.24
CA MET A 75 -15.56 -8.75 -3.66
C MET A 75 -14.60 -7.92 -4.52
N ALA A 76 -14.41 -6.64 -4.19
CA ALA A 76 -13.59 -5.72 -4.98
C ALA A 76 -12.09 -6.03 -4.86
N TYR A 77 -11.59 -6.19 -3.64
CA TYR A 77 -10.16 -6.37 -3.38
C TYR A 77 -9.68 -7.78 -3.70
N CYS A 78 -10.31 -8.80 -3.08
CA CYS A 78 -9.84 -10.19 -3.18
C CYS A 78 -10.33 -10.87 -4.47
N GLY A 79 -11.56 -10.59 -4.87
CA GLY A 79 -12.17 -11.18 -6.06
C GLY A 79 -11.75 -10.47 -7.34
N LEU A 80 -12.15 -9.21 -7.51
CA LEU A 80 -12.00 -8.51 -8.80
C LEU A 80 -10.55 -8.07 -9.05
N VAL A 81 -10.03 -7.13 -8.25
CA VAL A 81 -8.75 -6.48 -8.57
C VAL A 81 -7.58 -7.43 -8.39
N ASN A 82 -7.55 -8.20 -7.30
CA ASN A 82 -6.47 -9.17 -7.07
C ASN A 82 -6.37 -10.17 -8.22
N LYS A 83 -7.49 -10.74 -8.66
CA LYS A 83 -7.46 -11.78 -9.71
C LYS A 83 -7.16 -11.21 -11.11
N ARG A 84 -7.62 -9.99 -11.42
CA ARG A 84 -7.21 -9.31 -12.66
C ARG A 84 -5.71 -9.00 -12.69
N LEU A 85 -5.13 -8.55 -11.58
CA LEU A 85 -3.68 -8.33 -11.49
C LEU A 85 -2.91 -9.65 -11.68
N VAL A 86 -3.33 -10.73 -11.02
CA VAL A 86 -2.72 -12.05 -11.20
C VAL A 86 -2.82 -12.50 -12.65
N GLU A 87 -3.97 -12.39 -13.28
CA GLU A 87 -4.19 -12.74 -14.68
C GLU A 87 -3.25 -11.94 -15.60
N ALA A 88 -3.18 -10.63 -15.43
CA ALA A 88 -2.35 -9.75 -16.23
C ALA A 88 -0.85 -10.02 -16.08
N LEU A 89 -0.38 -10.32 -14.87
CA LEU A 89 0.99 -10.71 -14.58
C LEU A 89 1.32 -12.07 -15.18
N ARG A 90 0.43 -13.06 -15.03
CA ARG A 90 0.63 -14.41 -15.60
C ARG A 90 0.64 -14.41 -17.14
N ARG A 91 -0.17 -13.60 -17.79
CA ARG A 91 -0.11 -13.40 -19.26
C ARG A 91 1.27 -12.93 -19.74
N ARG A 92 2.07 -12.32 -18.85
CA ARG A 92 3.46 -11.87 -19.12
C ARG A 92 4.52 -12.83 -18.58
N GLY A 93 4.13 -14.04 -18.18
CA GLY A 93 5.05 -15.09 -17.74
C GLY A 93 5.45 -15.02 -16.25
N ALA A 94 4.97 -14.05 -15.46
CA ALA A 94 5.24 -14.02 -14.03
C ALA A 94 4.45 -15.11 -13.31
N ASP A 95 5.08 -15.86 -12.40
CA ASP A 95 4.40 -16.88 -11.57
C ASP A 95 3.68 -16.22 -10.39
N ALA A 96 2.67 -15.40 -10.69
CA ALA A 96 1.94 -14.60 -9.73
C ALA A 96 0.93 -15.43 -8.92
N VAL A 97 0.91 -15.21 -7.60
CA VAL A 97 -0.01 -15.84 -6.64
C VAL A 97 -0.79 -14.76 -5.89
N GLY A 98 -2.10 -14.73 -6.09
CA GLY A 98 -2.98 -13.74 -5.46
C GLY A 98 -3.48 -14.18 -4.09
N LEU A 99 -3.28 -13.33 -3.09
CA LEU A 99 -3.61 -13.53 -1.69
C LEU A 99 -4.27 -12.27 -1.10
N SER A 100 -5.07 -12.46 -0.06
CA SER A 100 -5.39 -11.41 0.89
C SER A 100 -4.55 -11.55 2.15
N ALA A 101 -4.41 -10.51 2.93
CA ALA A 101 -3.67 -10.58 4.19
C ALA A 101 -4.38 -11.41 5.28
N MET A 102 -5.61 -11.88 5.01
CA MET A 102 -6.33 -12.87 5.84
C MET A 102 -5.79 -14.28 5.65
N ASP A 103 -5.35 -14.61 4.41
CA ASP A 103 -5.02 -15.97 4.01
C ASP A 103 -3.81 -16.48 4.83
N GLY A 104 -3.97 -17.65 5.42
CA GLY A 104 -2.94 -18.22 6.31
C GLY A 104 -2.63 -17.37 7.54
N GLY A 105 -3.43 -16.36 7.87
CA GLY A 105 -3.19 -15.46 8.98
C GLY A 105 -1.99 -14.54 8.76
N ILE A 106 -1.66 -14.20 7.51
CA ILE A 106 -0.53 -13.31 7.15
C ILE A 106 -0.56 -12.04 7.99
N ALA A 107 -1.72 -11.36 8.09
CA ALA A 107 -1.87 -10.22 8.98
C ALA A 107 -3.05 -10.42 9.93
N THR A 108 -2.74 -10.44 11.22
CA THR A 108 -3.72 -10.50 12.30
C THR A 108 -3.78 -9.16 13.01
N GLY A 109 -4.99 -8.75 13.41
CA GLY A 109 -5.16 -7.46 14.06
C GLY A 109 -6.39 -7.37 14.92
N ARG A 110 -6.73 -6.16 15.32
CA ARG A 110 -7.87 -5.87 16.18
C ARG A 110 -8.91 -5.05 15.45
N ARG A 111 -10.15 -5.54 15.45
CA ARG A 111 -11.32 -4.80 14.98
C ARG A 111 -11.60 -3.62 15.91
N ARG A 112 -12.02 -2.49 15.35
CA ARG A 112 -12.48 -1.29 16.05
C ARG A 112 -13.98 -1.13 15.79
N PRO A 113 -14.86 -1.77 16.58
CA PRO A 113 -16.28 -1.85 16.29
C PRO A 113 -16.98 -0.50 16.35
N ASP A 114 -16.47 0.43 17.15
CA ASP A 114 -17.03 1.77 17.32
C ASP A 114 -16.21 2.81 16.57
N LEU A 115 -16.89 3.52 15.67
CA LEU A 115 -16.31 4.63 14.90
C LEU A 115 -16.91 5.96 15.40
N ARG A 116 -16.09 6.75 16.10
CA ARG A 116 -16.46 8.08 16.58
C ARG A 116 -16.22 9.12 15.50
N PHE A 117 -17.23 9.95 15.24
CA PHE A 117 -17.18 11.00 14.22
C PHE A 117 -17.96 12.24 14.65
N VAL A 118 -17.86 13.31 13.88
CA VAL A 118 -18.60 14.57 14.12
C VAL A 118 -19.59 14.77 12.98
N GLU A 119 -20.85 15.02 13.32
CA GLU A 119 -21.92 15.31 12.38
C GLU A 119 -22.65 16.57 12.86
N ALA A 120 -22.71 17.60 12.02
CA ALA A 120 -23.29 18.89 12.36
C ALA A 120 -22.76 19.48 13.69
N GLY A 121 -21.44 19.35 13.92
CA GLY A 121 -20.78 19.83 15.13
C GLY A 121 -21.01 18.98 16.39
N ARG A 122 -21.72 17.85 16.30
CA ARG A 122 -22.03 16.97 17.43
C ARG A 122 -21.28 15.65 17.32
N PRO A 123 -20.71 15.13 18.43
CA PRO A 123 -20.10 13.81 18.44
C PRO A 123 -21.15 12.72 18.26
N ARG A 124 -20.85 11.75 17.41
CA ARG A 124 -21.68 10.59 17.09
C ARG A 124 -20.82 9.32 17.13
N VAL A 125 -21.48 8.18 17.26
CA VAL A 125 -20.84 6.86 17.19
C VAL A 125 -21.60 6.00 16.18
N LEU A 126 -20.86 5.37 15.27
CA LEU A 126 -21.36 4.27 14.44
C LEU A 126 -20.81 2.98 15.03
N HIS A 127 -21.69 2.02 15.20
CA HIS A 127 -21.37 0.69 15.69
C HIS A 127 -21.16 -0.27 14.51
N ASP A 128 -20.69 -1.48 14.81
CA ASP A 128 -20.45 -2.54 13.82
C ASP A 128 -19.44 -2.17 12.71
N ASN A 129 -18.48 -1.29 13.02
CA ASN A 129 -17.42 -0.95 12.09
C ASN A 129 -16.40 -2.10 12.00
N HIS A 130 -16.07 -2.54 10.78
CA HIS A 130 -15.07 -3.56 10.48
C HIS A 130 -13.69 -3.00 10.15
N ALA A 131 -13.44 -1.71 10.36
CA ALA A 131 -12.08 -1.18 10.30
C ALA A 131 -11.25 -1.70 11.48
N GLY A 132 -9.98 -1.93 11.23
CA GLY A 132 -9.08 -2.46 12.25
C GLY A 132 -7.65 -1.95 12.13
N ALA A 133 -6.79 -2.48 12.99
CA ALA A 133 -5.36 -2.23 12.97
C ALA A 133 -4.60 -3.57 12.98
N ILE A 134 -3.54 -3.65 12.18
CA ILE A 134 -2.62 -4.79 12.19
C ILE A 134 -1.84 -4.76 13.51
N GLU A 135 -1.81 -5.89 14.22
CA GLU A 135 -1.04 -6.09 15.45
C GLU A 135 0.12 -7.06 15.24
N ARG A 136 -0.07 -8.05 14.37
CA ARG A 136 0.95 -9.07 14.05
C ARG A 136 0.94 -9.37 12.56
N LEU A 137 2.12 -9.64 12.02
CA LEU A 137 2.31 -10.16 10.66
C LEU A 137 3.16 -11.44 10.71
N ASP A 138 2.67 -12.50 10.10
CA ASP A 138 3.39 -13.75 9.89
C ASP A 138 3.86 -13.82 8.43
N PRO A 139 5.17 -13.70 8.15
CA PRO A 139 5.69 -13.72 6.80
C PRO A 139 5.90 -15.12 6.22
N SER A 140 5.62 -16.19 6.96
CA SER A 140 6.02 -17.56 6.59
C SER A 140 5.54 -17.96 5.19
N LEU A 141 4.25 -17.72 4.90
CA LEU A 141 3.69 -18.00 3.57
C LEU A 141 4.29 -17.11 2.48
N LEU A 142 4.51 -15.83 2.77
CA LEU A 142 5.09 -14.89 1.80
C LEU A 142 6.54 -15.26 1.48
N ARG A 143 7.33 -15.62 2.49
CA ARG A 143 8.72 -16.09 2.30
C ARG A 143 8.76 -17.38 1.50
N LEU A 144 7.93 -18.37 1.83
CA LEU A 144 7.82 -19.61 1.05
C LEU A 144 7.57 -19.35 -0.45
N LEU A 145 6.68 -18.42 -0.78
CA LEU A 145 6.40 -18.06 -2.16
C LEU A 145 7.59 -17.35 -2.81
N LEU A 146 8.22 -16.40 -2.13
CA LEU A 146 9.42 -15.69 -2.63
C LEU A 146 10.60 -16.65 -2.85
N ASP A 147 10.86 -17.55 -1.89
CA ASP A 147 11.96 -18.54 -1.94
C ASP A 147 11.76 -19.56 -3.08
N THR A 148 10.51 -19.80 -3.50
CA THR A 148 10.18 -20.65 -4.64
C THR A 148 10.03 -19.88 -5.97
N GLY A 149 10.47 -18.62 -6.03
CA GLY A 149 10.47 -17.79 -7.24
C GLY A 149 9.10 -17.28 -7.66
N ARG A 150 8.08 -17.40 -6.80
CA ARG A 150 6.74 -16.89 -7.08
C ARG A 150 6.62 -15.41 -6.73
N LEU A 151 5.69 -14.75 -7.42
CA LEU A 151 5.35 -13.34 -7.21
C LEU A 151 4.07 -13.22 -6.36
N PRO A 152 4.17 -12.97 -5.04
CA PRO A 152 2.99 -12.74 -4.22
C PRO A 152 2.31 -11.42 -4.59
N VAL A 153 0.98 -11.46 -4.80
CA VAL A 153 0.12 -10.29 -5.05
C VAL A 153 -0.88 -10.20 -3.91
N LEU A 154 -0.57 -9.37 -2.93
CA LEU A 154 -1.29 -9.26 -1.66
C LEU A 154 -2.23 -8.07 -1.65
N CYS A 155 -3.37 -8.21 -1.03
CA CYS A 155 -4.27 -7.09 -0.75
C CYS A 155 -4.81 -7.12 0.69
N PRO A 156 -5.23 -5.97 1.28
CA PRO A 156 -6.15 -6.04 2.39
C PRO A 156 -7.45 -6.74 1.94
N PRO A 157 -8.20 -7.39 2.81
CA PRO A 157 -8.29 -7.25 4.25
C PRO A 157 -7.28 -8.11 5.04
N ALA A 158 -7.23 -7.85 6.36
CA ALA A 158 -6.61 -8.70 7.35
C ALA A 158 -7.67 -9.48 8.16
N ILE A 159 -7.23 -10.35 9.08
CA ILE A 159 -8.14 -11.07 9.98
C ILE A 159 -8.01 -10.56 11.42
N SER A 160 -9.13 -10.45 12.15
CA SER A 160 -9.09 -10.07 13.56
C SER A 160 -8.77 -11.25 14.48
N ASP A 161 -8.46 -10.94 15.74
CA ASP A 161 -8.33 -11.91 16.84
C ASP A 161 -9.59 -12.75 17.08
N ARG A 162 -10.74 -12.30 16.57
CA ARG A 162 -12.03 -13.03 16.59
C ARG A 162 -12.38 -13.71 15.27
N CYS A 163 -11.41 -13.88 14.38
CA CYS A 163 -11.59 -14.47 13.05
C CYS A 163 -12.60 -13.74 12.16
N GLU A 164 -12.71 -12.40 12.30
CA GLU A 164 -13.54 -11.55 11.45
C GLU A 164 -12.65 -10.83 10.42
N ALA A 165 -13.16 -10.65 9.20
CA ALA A 165 -12.50 -9.80 8.21
C ALA A 165 -12.47 -8.35 8.69
N ILE A 166 -11.31 -7.70 8.60
CA ILE A 166 -11.13 -6.29 8.96
C ILE A 166 -10.47 -5.51 7.83
N ASN A 167 -11.02 -4.32 7.57
CA ASN A 167 -10.44 -3.34 6.68
C ASN A 167 -9.22 -2.70 7.36
N VAL A 168 -8.05 -2.86 6.77
CA VAL A 168 -6.79 -2.26 7.22
C VAL A 168 -6.21 -1.37 6.12
N ASP A 169 -5.43 -0.37 6.52
CA ASP A 169 -4.79 0.53 5.57
C ASP A 169 -3.72 -0.19 4.74
N GLY A 170 -3.78 -0.04 3.40
CA GLY A 170 -2.89 -0.75 2.49
C GLY A 170 -1.45 -0.23 2.49
N ASP A 171 -1.20 1.05 2.82
CA ASP A 171 0.17 1.59 2.93
C ASP A 171 0.82 1.04 4.21
N ARG A 172 0.04 0.94 5.30
CA ARG A 172 0.49 0.30 6.54
C ARG A 172 0.74 -1.19 6.35
N LEU A 173 -0.15 -1.91 5.66
CA LEU A 173 0.06 -3.32 5.33
C LEU A 173 1.37 -3.50 4.55
N ALA A 174 1.63 -2.67 3.55
CA ALA A 174 2.84 -2.75 2.75
C ALA A 174 4.10 -2.50 3.59
N ALA A 175 4.07 -1.56 4.53
CA ALA A 175 5.17 -1.30 5.45
C ALA A 175 5.43 -2.50 6.38
N GLU A 176 4.40 -3.06 7.01
CA GLU A 176 4.55 -4.24 7.90
C GLU A 176 5.02 -5.47 7.11
N VAL A 177 4.53 -5.67 5.88
CA VAL A 177 5.01 -6.73 4.98
C VAL A 177 6.49 -6.53 4.64
N ALA A 178 6.89 -5.31 4.23
CA ALA A 178 8.28 -5.03 3.89
C ALA A 178 9.24 -5.30 5.06
N ILE A 179 8.85 -4.92 6.28
CA ILE A 179 9.59 -5.22 7.51
C ILE A 179 9.71 -6.73 7.71
N ALA A 180 8.58 -7.43 7.66
CA ALA A 180 8.52 -8.84 8.04
C ALA A 180 9.24 -9.76 7.05
N VAL A 181 9.25 -9.44 5.74
CA VAL A 181 10.01 -10.20 4.74
C VAL A 181 11.48 -9.76 4.64
N GLY A 182 11.90 -8.72 5.37
CA GLY A 182 13.25 -8.17 5.30
C GLY A 182 13.54 -7.48 3.97
N ALA A 183 12.57 -6.72 3.46
CA ALA A 183 12.74 -6.02 2.19
C ALA A 183 13.79 -4.92 2.29
N GLU A 184 14.59 -4.78 1.24
CA GLU A 184 15.54 -3.67 1.11
C GLU A 184 14.81 -2.36 0.82
N ARG A 185 13.77 -2.41 -0.02
CA ARG A 185 13.03 -1.24 -0.49
C ARG A 185 11.52 -1.45 -0.42
N LEU A 186 10.83 -0.36 -0.09
CA LEU A 186 9.38 -0.25 -0.23
C LEU A 186 9.07 0.88 -1.22
N LEU A 187 8.48 0.56 -2.38
CA LEU A 187 7.98 1.53 -3.34
C LEU A 187 6.48 1.70 -3.15
N ILE A 188 6.01 2.93 -2.95
CA ILE A 188 4.58 3.26 -2.88
C ILE A 188 4.23 4.07 -4.13
N LEU A 189 3.65 3.40 -5.13
CA LEU A 189 3.26 4.00 -6.40
C LEU A 189 1.88 4.63 -6.29
N MET A 190 1.77 5.87 -6.75
CA MET A 190 0.61 6.75 -6.61
C MET A 190 0.23 7.36 -7.96
N ASN A 191 -0.82 8.16 -7.97
CA ASN A 191 -1.22 9.00 -9.12
C ASN A 191 -0.69 10.45 -9.01
N VAL A 192 0.38 10.65 -8.25
CA VAL A 192 1.11 11.92 -8.09
C VAL A 192 2.61 11.63 -8.07
N PRO A 193 3.47 12.60 -8.43
CA PRO A 193 4.91 12.36 -8.62
C PRO A 193 5.65 11.96 -7.34
N GLY A 194 5.09 12.25 -6.17
CA GLY A 194 5.73 11.98 -4.87
C GLY A 194 5.10 12.81 -3.78
N LEU A 195 5.86 13.15 -2.75
CA LEU A 195 5.45 14.08 -1.70
C LEU A 195 5.60 15.52 -2.22
N LEU A 196 4.50 16.27 -2.26
CA LEU A 196 4.48 17.67 -2.68
C LEU A 196 4.39 18.59 -1.46
N ARG A 197 5.04 19.75 -1.52
CA ARG A 197 4.84 20.82 -0.54
C ARG A 197 3.45 21.46 -0.70
N ASP A 198 3.07 21.70 -1.95
CA ASP A 198 1.70 22.10 -2.33
C ASP A 198 1.08 20.97 -3.17
N PRO A 199 0.01 20.32 -2.68
CA PRO A 199 -0.67 19.24 -3.42
C PRO A 199 -1.22 19.66 -4.78
N ALA A 200 -1.44 20.97 -5.03
CA ALA A 200 -1.93 21.49 -6.29
C ALA A 200 -0.82 21.75 -7.33
N ASP A 201 0.46 21.79 -6.89
CA ASP A 201 1.60 22.10 -7.76
C ASP A 201 2.62 20.95 -7.79
N PRO A 202 2.68 20.16 -8.88
CA PRO A 202 3.65 19.10 -9.06
C PRO A 202 5.12 19.57 -9.04
N ALA A 203 5.40 20.85 -9.32
CA ALA A 203 6.75 21.41 -9.31
C ALA A 203 7.31 21.52 -7.86
N THR A 204 6.45 21.40 -6.86
CA THR A 204 6.83 21.45 -5.44
C THR A 204 7.26 20.11 -4.87
N LEU A 205 7.62 19.15 -5.72
CA LEU A 205 8.08 17.82 -5.32
C LEU A 205 9.28 17.92 -4.36
N ILE A 206 9.21 17.14 -3.29
CA ILE A 206 10.33 16.94 -2.36
C ILE A 206 11.08 15.68 -2.80
N PRO A 207 12.25 15.78 -3.47
CA PRO A 207 12.89 14.62 -4.06
C PRO A 207 13.58 13.71 -3.04
N ARG A 208 14.03 14.28 -1.93
CA ARG A 208 14.74 13.55 -0.85
C ARG A 208 14.22 13.99 0.51
N LEU A 209 14.10 13.03 1.43
CA LEU A 209 13.67 13.26 2.80
C LEU A 209 14.43 12.30 3.73
N GLY A 210 15.07 12.81 4.77
CA GLY A 210 15.63 12.00 5.83
C GLY A 210 14.53 11.49 6.78
N ARG A 211 14.75 10.34 7.40
CA ARG A 211 13.82 9.79 8.39
C ARG A 211 13.51 10.79 9.51
N GLU A 212 14.52 11.49 9.98
CA GLU A 212 14.44 12.52 11.03
C GLU A 212 13.55 13.72 10.65
N GLN A 213 13.44 13.99 9.34
CA GLN A 213 12.64 15.12 8.82
C GLN A 213 11.15 14.76 8.69
N ILE A 214 10.77 13.49 8.78
CA ILE A 214 9.36 13.06 8.62
C ILE A 214 8.46 13.77 9.63
N GLU A 215 8.88 13.87 10.90
CA GLU A 215 8.08 14.52 11.95
C GLU A 215 7.77 15.98 11.62
N ALA A 216 8.72 16.71 11.06
CA ALA A 216 8.53 18.10 10.64
C ALA A 216 7.54 18.24 9.47
N HIS A 217 7.41 17.20 8.62
CA HIS A 217 6.51 17.19 7.47
C HIS A 217 5.10 16.65 7.80
N LEU A 218 4.92 15.88 8.88
CA LEU A 218 3.61 15.33 9.28
C LEU A 218 2.52 16.38 9.51
N PRO A 219 2.78 17.55 10.11
CA PRO A 219 1.76 18.60 10.26
C PRO A 219 1.32 19.23 8.93
N LEU A 220 2.21 19.25 7.93
CA LEU A 220 1.96 19.81 6.59
C LEU A 220 1.22 18.79 5.71
N ALA A 221 1.47 17.50 5.91
CA ALA A 221 0.85 16.42 5.18
C ALA A 221 -0.59 16.18 5.64
N ARG A 222 -1.55 16.30 4.71
CA ARG A 222 -2.97 16.09 4.99
C ARG A 222 -3.46 14.78 4.37
N GLY A 223 -4.49 14.18 4.98
CA GLY A 223 -5.17 13.00 4.45
C GLY A 223 -4.21 11.85 4.11
N ARG A 224 -4.24 11.39 2.86
CA ARG A 224 -3.47 10.23 2.39
C ARG A 224 -1.95 10.45 2.40
N ALA A 225 -1.46 11.67 2.20
CA ALA A 225 -0.03 11.97 2.27
C ALA A 225 0.53 11.70 3.67
N ARG A 226 -0.21 12.08 4.72
CA ARG A 226 0.15 11.79 6.12
C ARG A 226 0.25 10.29 6.40
N VAL A 227 -0.70 9.48 5.90
CA VAL A 227 -0.69 8.02 6.07
C VAL A 227 0.56 7.41 5.43
N LYS A 228 0.94 7.86 4.24
CA LYS A 228 2.15 7.39 3.54
C LYS A 228 3.43 7.74 4.28
N LEU A 229 3.54 8.95 4.82
CA LEU A 229 4.69 9.33 5.65
C LEU A 229 4.80 8.49 6.92
N LEU A 230 3.66 8.18 7.57
CA LEU A 230 3.64 7.29 8.74
C LEU A 230 4.03 5.85 8.37
N ALA A 231 3.58 5.35 7.21
CA ALA A 231 3.97 4.03 6.70
C ALA A 231 5.47 4.00 6.35
N ALA A 232 5.99 5.07 5.71
CA ALA A 232 7.41 5.20 5.39
C ALA A 232 8.27 5.22 6.66
N ARG A 233 7.91 6.03 7.65
CA ARG A 233 8.59 6.05 8.96
C ARG A 233 8.63 4.65 9.57
N ARG A 234 7.48 3.99 9.65
CA ARG A 234 7.36 2.64 10.22
C ARG A 234 8.26 1.63 9.50
N ALA A 235 8.31 1.67 8.15
CA ALA A 235 9.15 0.78 7.35
C ALA A 235 10.64 1.01 7.65
N LEU A 236 11.10 2.26 7.70
CA LEU A 236 12.49 2.61 8.02
C LEU A 236 12.87 2.20 9.46
N GLU A 237 12.02 2.47 10.44
CA GLU A 237 12.19 2.02 11.83
C GLU A 237 12.28 0.50 11.93
N GLY A 238 11.53 -0.22 11.09
CA GLY A 238 11.53 -1.69 11.03
C GLY A 238 12.65 -2.30 10.21
N GLY A 239 13.54 -1.49 9.62
CA GLY A 239 14.73 -2.02 8.98
C GLY A 239 14.77 -1.94 7.45
N VAL A 240 13.71 -1.48 6.79
CA VAL A 240 13.74 -1.18 5.35
C VAL A 240 14.74 -0.06 5.09
N ALA A 241 15.62 -0.21 4.10
CA ALA A 241 16.69 0.76 3.87
C ALA A 241 16.22 2.02 3.15
N ALA A 242 15.23 1.90 2.27
CA ALA A 242 14.64 3.05 1.57
C ALA A 242 13.15 2.86 1.33
N VAL A 243 12.40 3.97 1.42
CA VAL A 243 11.01 4.05 0.96
C VAL A 243 10.93 5.08 -0.15
N VAL A 244 10.28 4.72 -1.26
CA VAL A 244 10.09 5.60 -2.41
C VAL A 244 8.62 5.88 -2.61
N LEU A 245 8.23 7.15 -2.58
CA LEU A 245 6.90 7.60 -3.00
C LEU A 245 7.01 8.04 -4.46
N GLY A 246 6.42 7.28 -5.38
CA GLY A 246 6.59 7.51 -6.82
C GLY A 246 5.28 7.57 -7.60
N ASP A 247 5.37 8.10 -8.83
CA ASP A 247 4.26 8.10 -9.77
C ASP A 247 4.14 6.71 -10.41
N GLY A 248 2.97 6.10 -10.29
CA GLY A 248 2.67 4.81 -10.91
C GLY A 248 2.15 4.91 -12.35
N ARG A 249 2.13 6.11 -12.91
CA ARG A 249 1.66 6.40 -14.28
C ARG A 249 2.85 6.55 -15.22
N GLY A 250 2.57 6.63 -16.52
CA GLY A 250 3.60 6.82 -17.56
C GLY A 250 4.17 5.52 -18.10
N GLU A 251 5.23 5.63 -18.89
CA GLU A 251 5.75 4.50 -19.67
C GLU A 251 6.65 3.54 -18.89
N ARG A 252 7.35 4.02 -17.85
CA ARG A 252 8.33 3.25 -17.07
C ARG A 252 8.26 3.58 -15.58
N PRO A 253 7.08 3.45 -14.95
CA PRO A 253 6.85 3.99 -13.60
C PRO A 253 7.71 3.33 -12.53
N LEU A 254 7.88 2.00 -12.58
CA LEU A 254 8.68 1.26 -11.61
C LEU A 254 10.17 1.59 -11.76
N ARG A 255 10.66 1.60 -13.00
CA ARG A 255 12.05 1.90 -13.31
C ARG A 255 12.42 3.33 -12.93
N HIS A 256 11.59 4.31 -13.27
CA HIS A 256 11.83 5.70 -12.89
C HIS A 256 11.90 5.86 -11.36
N ALA A 257 11.01 5.19 -10.61
CA ALA A 257 11.05 5.20 -9.16
C ALA A 257 12.37 4.60 -8.62
N LEU A 258 12.87 3.52 -9.22
CA LEU A 258 14.13 2.88 -8.83
C LEU A 258 15.36 3.69 -9.23
N GLU A 259 15.31 4.46 -10.33
CA GLU A 259 16.39 5.32 -10.83
C GLU A 259 16.44 6.69 -10.14
N GLY A 260 15.55 6.97 -9.20
CA GLY A 260 15.64 8.18 -8.36
C GLY A 260 14.49 9.18 -8.52
N ALA A 261 13.52 8.91 -9.38
CA ALA A 261 12.31 9.73 -9.46
C ALA A 261 11.43 9.58 -8.20
N GLY A 262 10.59 10.59 -7.96
CA GLY A 262 9.71 10.62 -6.79
C GLY A 262 10.37 11.18 -5.54
N THR A 263 9.84 10.81 -4.38
CA THR A 263 10.40 11.17 -3.07
C THR A 263 11.08 9.95 -2.46
N TRP A 264 12.38 10.01 -2.34
CA TRP A 264 13.18 8.99 -1.65
C TRP A 264 13.31 9.34 -0.18
N ILE A 265 12.88 8.42 0.68
CA ILE A 265 12.94 8.57 2.13
C ILE A 265 13.91 7.52 2.66
N THR A 266 15.01 7.98 3.28
CA THR A 266 16.08 7.10 3.77
C THR A 266 16.44 7.46 5.20
N ASP A 267 17.11 6.52 5.87
CA ASP A 267 17.75 6.79 7.16
C ASP A 267 19.22 7.13 6.92
N PRO A 268 19.66 8.39 7.15
CA PRO A 268 21.02 8.79 6.90
C PRO A 268 22.05 8.10 7.80
N GLU A 269 21.62 7.56 8.94
CA GLU A 269 22.50 6.81 9.85
C GLU A 269 22.76 5.37 9.35
N ARG A 270 22.05 4.91 8.33
CA ARG A 270 22.26 3.60 7.70
C ARG A 270 23.18 3.72 6.49
N ARG A 271 24.05 2.71 6.33
CA ARG A 271 24.97 2.59 5.20
C ARG A 271 24.19 2.75 3.88
N PRO A 272 24.70 3.57 2.92
CA PRO A 272 24.06 3.72 1.61
C PRO A 272 23.85 2.35 0.94
N LEU A 273 22.69 2.17 0.30
CA LEU A 273 22.47 1.06 -0.61
C LEU A 273 23.56 1.14 -1.69
N ALA A 274 24.26 0.03 -1.95
CA ALA A 274 25.16 -0.05 -3.09
C ALA A 274 24.37 0.32 -4.35
N SER A 275 24.70 1.42 -4.97
CA SER A 275 24.20 1.75 -6.30
C SER A 275 24.61 0.60 -7.22
N GLY A 276 23.66 -0.08 -7.83
CA GLY A 276 23.92 -1.12 -8.84
C GLY A 276 24.52 -0.49 -10.10
N GLY A 277 25.73 0.01 -9.98
CA GLY A 277 26.60 0.32 -11.11
C GLY A 277 27.23 -1.00 -11.52
N ARG A 278 26.83 -1.55 -12.64
CA ARG A 278 27.75 -2.41 -13.40
C ARG A 278 28.85 -1.51 -13.85
N ASP A 279 30.00 -1.61 -13.20
CA ASP A 279 31.22 -1.17 -13.80
C ASP A 279 31.36 -1.96 -15.11
N ALA A 280 31.25 -1.25 -16.22
CA ALA A 280 31.70 -1.72 -17.50
C ALA A 280 33.23 -1.80 -17.40
N GLU A 281 33.74 -2.98 -17.07
CA GLU A 281 35.13 -3.29 -17.31
C GLU A 281 35.27 -3.83 -18.74
N GLU A 282 36.23 -3.25 -19.40
CA GLU A 282 36.75 -3.39 -20.77
C GLU A 282 36.89 -4.84 -21.28
#